data_9d42d9e25316624bd77fe5bce45228ec
#
_entry.id   9d42d9e25316624bd77fe5bce45228ec
#
_cell.length_a   1.000
_cell.length_b   1.000
_cell.length_c   1.000
_cell.angle_alpha   90.00
_cell.angle_beta   90.00
_cell.angle_gamma   90.00
#
_symmetry.space_group_name_H-M   'P 1'
#
loop_
_entity.id
_entity.type
_entity.pdbx_description
1 polymer ?
#
loop_
_entity_poly.entity_id
_entity_poly.type
_entity_poly.pdbx_seq_one_letter_code
_entity_poly.pdbx_strand_id
1 'polypeptide(L)'
;YRMLSYTPMRRVLFLVDRNNLGKQVEGEFGTFRLTENGDAFNTIFTVNRLRSSSIPSDSNVVISTIQRLFSFLKGETIEDNDDDENEPIEEVTLPPNPNLPHDYFDMIIIDECHRSIYGNWRKVLEYFDTARLVGLTATPIPETMAFFNNNCIVNYTLEKSIVDGVNVDCRVYRIKTQVTETGGAILEGEKFKEETRYTGEVKIVSSKETKIYTNKELNRSIINPAQIKLVLSTYRDVVYTELFNDPQREPNMDYLPKTLIFALNEAHATNIVQIAKEVFGRTDDRFVQKITYSAGDSNELIRQFRNDKDFRI
;
A
#
# COMPACT_ATOMS: atom_id res chain seq x y z
N TYR A 1 -19.40 16.92 0.09
CA TYR A 1 -20.79 17.39 0.08
C TYR A 1 -20.86 18.91 0.19
N ARG A 2 -20.42 19.48 1.33
CA ARG A 2 -20.57 20.93 1.61
C ARG A 2 -19.98 21.84 0.53
N MET A 3 -18.84 21.46 -0.05
CA MET A 3 -18.22 22.23 -1.13
C MET A 3 -19.11 22.29 -2.37
N LEU A 4 -19.66 21.15 -2.79
CA LEU A 4 -20.56 21.07 -3.96
C LEU A 4 -21.93 21.71 -3.71
N SER A 5 -22.44 21.69 -2.45
CA SER A 5 -23.77 22.22 -2.12
C SER A 5 -23.80 23.72 -1.84
N TYR A 6 -22.74 24.26 -1.22
CA TYR A 6 -22.77 25.62 -0.66
C TYR A 6 -21.73 26.57 -1.26
N THR A 7 -21.01 26.13 -2.30
CA THR A 7 -20.05 26.96 -3.04
C THR A 7 -20.31 26.88 -4.55
N PRO A 8 -19.72 27.74 -5.36
CA PRO A 8 -19.78 27.65 -6.82
C PRO A 8 -19.09 26.43 -7.42
N MET A 9 -18.38 25.63 -6.64
CA MET A 9 -17.67 24.45 -7.12
C MET A 9 -18.63 23.41 -7.69
N ARG A 10 -18.26 22.83 -8.84
CA ARG A 10 -19.08 21.85 -9.58
C ARG A 10 -18.37 20.54 -9.79
N ARG A 11 -17.04 20.55 -9.91
CA ARG A 11 -16.25 19.37 -10.26
C ARG A 11 -15.07 19.19 -9.32
N VAL A 12 -15.05 18.03 -8.66
CA VAL A 12 -13.99 17.63 -7.73
C VAL A 12 -13.30 16.40 -8.28
N LEU A 13 -11.98 16.45 -8.37
CA LEU A 13 -11.15 15.28 -8.61
C LEU A 13 -10.72 14.67 -7.29
N PHE A 14 -10.91 13.37 -7.12
CA PHE A 14 -10.39 12.60 -5.99
C PHE A 14 -9.28 11.67 -6.49
N LEU A 15 -8.04 12.00 -6.20
CA LEU A 15 -6.88 11.20 -6.56
C LEU A 15 -6.58 10.18 -5.48
N VAL A 16 -6.51 8.92 -5.87
CA VAL A 16 -6.12 7.78 -5.03
C VAL A 16 -4.76 7.25 -5.46
N ASP A 17 -4.04 6.66 -4.53
CA ASP A 17 -2.71 6.10 -4.79
C ASP A 17 -2.77 4.87 -5.73
N ARG A 18 -3.80 4.01 -5.58
CA ARG A 18 -3.95 2.76 -6.33
C ARG A 18 -5.37 2.54 -6.84
N ASN A 19 -5.49 1.82 -7.94
CA ASN A 19 -6.77 1.56 -8.59
C ASN A 19 -7.78 0.79 -7.73
N ASN A 20 -7.32 -0.17 -6.92
CA ASN A 20 -8.19 -0.89 -5.97
C ASN A 20 -8.78 0.05 -4.90
N LEU A 21 -8.04 1.08 -4.47
CA LEU A 21 -8.54 2.13 -3.59
C LEU A 21 -9.62 2.96 -4.29
N GLY A 22 -9.48 3.23 -5.59
CA GLY A 22 -10.51 3.92 -6.38
C GLY A 22 -11.86 3.20 -6.35
N LYS A 23 -11.87 1.85 -6.43
CA LYS A 23 -13.09 1.05 -6.29
C LYS A 23 -13.68 1.13 -4.88
N GLN A 24 -12.83 1.13 -3.87
CA GLN A 24 -13.28 1.28 -2.47
C GLN A 24 -13.90 2.67 -2.26
N VAL A 25 -13.23 3.73 -2.70
CA VAL A 25 -13.73 5.12 -2.58
C VAL A 25 -15.06 5.29 -3.32
N GLU A 26 -15.20 4.72 -4.52
CA GLU A 26 -16.48 4.70 -5.27
C GLU A 26 -17.60 4.05 -4.42
N GLY A 27 -17.29 2.93 -3.75
CA GLY A 27 -18.22 2.27 -2.82
C GLY A 27 -18.58 3.13 -1.60
N GLU A 28 -17.59 3.78 -1.00
CA GLU A 28 -17.82 4.68 0.15
C GLU A 28 -18.72 5.87 -0.22
N PHE A 29 -18.52 6.49 -1.38
CA PHE A 29 -19.46 7.51 -1.88
C PHE A 29 -20.88 6.97 -2.07
N GLY A 30 -21.02 5.71 -2.48
CA GLY A 30 -22.32 5.05 -2.64
C GLY A 30 -23.06 4.77 -1.35
N THR A 31 -22.32 4.48 -0.28
CA THR A 31 -22.88 4.15 1.05
C THR A 31 -23.02 5.35 1.96
N PHE A 32 -22.27 6.43 1.71
CA PHE A 32 -22.27 7.61 2.53
C PHE A 32 -23.67 8.26 2.57
N ARG A 33 -24.17 8.46 3.79
CA ARG A 33 -25.47 9.12 4.06
C ARG A 33 -25.23 10.49 4.65
N LEU A 34 -25.96 11.48 4.14
CA LEU A 34 -25.89 12.83 4.64
C LEU A 34 -26.55 12.90 6.02
N THR A 35 -25.87 13.53 6.95
CA THR A 35 -26.37 13.69 8.34
C THR A 35 -27.59 14.60 8.41
N GLU A 36 -27.81 15.46 7.41
CA GLU A 36 -28.87 16.47 7.39
C GLU A 36 -30.23 15.86 7.04
N ASN A 37 -30.28 14.91 6.12
CA ASN A 37 -31.53 14.36 5.60
C ASN A 37 -31.52 12.83 5.38
N GLY A 38 -30.37 12.17 5.57
CA GLY A 38 -30.21 10.73 5.36
C GLY A 38 -30.09 10.28 3.90
N ASP A 39 -30.08 11.20 2.93
CA ASP A 39 -29.93 10.89 1.53
C ASP A 39 -28.55 10.32 1.21
N ALA A 40 -28.46 9.43 0.23
CA ALA A 40 -27.17 8.96 -0.24
C ALA A 40 -26.48 10.04 -1.07
N PHE A 41 -25.17 10.18 -0.92
CA PHE A 41 -24.37 11.17 -1.66
C PHE A 41 -24.55 11.06 -3.17
N ASN A 42 -24.53 9.82 -3.67
CA ASN A 42 -24.66 9.52 -5.10
C ASN A 42 -26.05 9.71 -5.70
N THR A 43 -27.07 9.98 -4.87
CA THR A 43 -28.40 10.38 -5.36
C THR A 43 -28.50 11.88 -5.64
N ILE A 44 -27.55 12.66 -5.10
CA ILE A 44 -27.52 14.13 -5.25
C ILE A 44 -26.42 14.55 -6.22
N PHE A 45 -25.26 13.88 -6.20
CA PHE A 45 -24.11 14.19 -7.01
C PHE A 45 -23.64 12.98 -7.79
N THR A 46 -23.31 13.18 -9.07
CA THR A 46 -22.80 12.11 -9.94
C THR A 46 -21.33 11.85 -9.61
N VAL A 47 -21.05 10.60 -9.23
CA VAL A 47 -19.72 10.10 -8.93
C VAL A 47 -19.27 9.15 -10.01
N ASN A 48 -18.14 9.40 -10.65
CA ASN A 48 -17.60 8.56 -11.71
C ASN A 48 -16.12 8.22 -11.44
N ARG A 49 -15.78 6.95 -11.62
CA ARG A 49 -14.39 6.53 -11.65
C ARG A 49 -13.86 6.54 -13.08
N LEU A 50 -12.72 7.15 -13.32
CA LEU A 50 -12.08 7.21 -14.62
C LEU A 50 -11.64 5.81 -15.05
N ARG A 51 -12.33 5.26 -16.05
CA ARG A 51 -12.06 3.92 -16.62
C ARG A 51 -11.71 3.95 -18.10
N SER A 52 -11.97 5.06 -18.74
CA SER A 52 -11.73 5.28 -20.18
C SER A 52 -11.30 6.72 -20.41
N SER A 53 -10.81 7.03 -21.61
CA SER A 53 -10.39 8.39 -21.99
C SER A 53 -11.59 9.34 -22.22
N SER A 54 -12.62 9.24 -21.37
CA SER A 54 -13.75 10.15 -21.36
C SER A 54 -14.33 10.30 -19.96
N ILE A 55 -14.72 11.53 -19.61
CA ILE A 55 -15.41 11.85 -18.36
C ILE A 55 -16.82 12.29 -18.74
N PRO A 56 -17.89 11.66 -18.20
CA PRO A 56 -19.25 12.13 -18.41
C PRO A 56 -19.42 13.59 -17.99
N SER A 57 -20.09 14.37 -18.80
CA SER A 57 -20.20 15.84 -18.62
C SER A 57 -20.95 16.25 -17.35
N ASP A 58 -21.78 15.35 -16.81
CA ASP A 58 -22.56 15.50 -15.58
C ASP A 58 -21.80 15.07 -14.32
N SER A 59 -20.54 14.65 -14.43
CA SER A 59 -19.74 14.21 -13.29
C SER A 59 -19.44 15.36 -12.32
N ASN A 60 -19.88 15.21 -11.07
CA ASN A 60 -19.54 16.13 -10.00
C ASN A 60 -18.27 15.68 -9.27
N VAL A 61 -18.06 14.37 -9.10
CA VAL A 61 -16.87 13.80 -8.52
C VAL A 61 -16.26 12.80 -9.47
N VAL A 62 -15.00 12.99 -9.81
CA VAL A 62 -14.20 12.06 -10.62
C VAL A 62 -13.15 11.41 -9.72
N ILE A 63 -13.12 10.08 -9.69
CA ILE A 63 -12.14 9.30 -8.94
C ILE A 63 -11.12 8.74 -9.94
N SER A 64 -9.83 8.98 -9.71
CA SER A 64 -8.75 8.49 -10.57
C SER A 64 -7.50 8.20 -9.77
N THR A 65 -6.59 7.41 -10.36
CA THR A 65 -5.17 7.42 -9.96
C THR A 65 -4.46 8.51 -10.74
N ILE A 66 -3.28 8.95 -10.22
CA ILE A 66 -2.47 9.97 -10.88
C ILE A 66 -1.92 9.45 -12.22
N GLN A 67 -1.60 8.15 -12.29
CA GLN A 67 -1.11 7.47 -13.49
C GLN A 67 -2.15 7.52 -14.62
N ARG A 68 -3.40 7.13 -14.33
CA ARG A 68 -4.51 7.18 -15.32
C ARG A 68 -4.78 8.59 -15.81
N LEU A 69 -4.73 9.54 -14.91
CA LEU A 69 -4.92 10.94 -15.27
C LEU A 69 -3.78 11.45 -16.16
N PHE A 70 -2.54 11.06 -15.88
CA PHE A 70 -1.38 11.35 -16.71
C PHE A 70 -1.50 10.75 -18.12
N SER A 71 -1.86 9.45 -18.23
CA SER A 71 -2.10 8.81 -19.54
C SER A 71 -3.24 9.49 -20.30
N PHE A 72 -4.32 9.88 -19.60
CA PHE A 72 -5.40 10.63 -20.23
C PHE A 72 -4.94 11.99 -20.79
N LEU A 73 -4.16 12.74 -20.03
CA LEU A 73 -3.64 14.04 -20.46
C LEU A 73 -2.69 13.91 -21.66
N LYS A 74 -1.93 12.82 -21.76
CA LYS A 74 -1.08 12.50 -22.91
C LYS A 74 -1.88 12.03 -24.13
N GLY A 75 -3.16 11.73 -23.99
CA GLY A 75 -3.98 11.13 -25.04
C GLY A 75 -3.70 9.64 -25.28
N GLU A 76 -3.11 8.96 -24.32
CA GLU A 76 -2.87 7.52 -24.35
C GLU A 76 -4.14 6.74 -23.98
N THR A 77 -4.21 5.48 -24.45
CA THR A 77 -5.31 4.60 -24.04
C THR A 77 -5.13 4.20 -22.59
N ILE A 78 -6.18 4.36 -21.79
CA ILE A 78 -6.18 3.94 -20.39
C ILE A 78 -6.46 2.44 -20.35
N GLU A 79 -5.49 1.65 -19.88
CA GLU A 79 -5.65 0.22 -19.66
C GLU A 79 -6.02 -0.07 -18.19
N ASP A 80 -6.78 -1.15 -17.96
CA ASP A 80 -7.18 -1.53 -16.59
C ASP A 80 -6.00 -1.97 -15.70
N ASN A 81 -4.85 -2.26 -16.31
CA ASN A 81 -3.61 -2.69 -15.66
C ASN A 81 -2.61 -1.56 -15.39
N ASP A 82 -3.00 -0.28 -15.60
CA ASP A 82 -2.13 0.89 -15.35
C ASP A 82 -1.89 1.14 -13.83
N ASP A 83 -1.64 0.07 -13.09
CA ASP A 83 -1.13 0.12 -11.71
C ASP A 83 0.41 0.16 -11.66
N ASP A 84 1.07 0.42 -12.81
CA ASP A 84 2.52 0.55 -12.85
C ASP A 84 2.93 1.77 -12.01
N GLU A 85 3.48 1.47 -10.84
CA GLU A 85 4.00 2.48 -9.89
C GLU A 85 5.22 3.22 -10.43
N ASN A 86 5.70 2.81 -11.62
CA ASN A 86 6.89 3.37 -12.23
C ASN A 86 6.58 4.70 -12.88
N GLU A 87 7.08 5.75 -12.27
CA GLU A 87 7.10 7.06 -12.90
C GLU A 87 7.93 7.00 -14.19
N PRO A 88 7.46 7.59 -15.32
CA PRO A 88 8.27 7.69 -16.52
C PRO A 88 9.60 8.38 -16.20
N ILE A 89 10.71 7.76 -16.63
CA ILE A 89 12.07 8.24 -16.34
C ILE A 89 12.34 9.55 -17.09
N GLU A 90 11.71 9.73 -18.25
CA GLU A 90 11.87 10.93 -19.07
C GLU A 90 10.95 12.07 -18.60
N GLU A 91 11.49 13.28 -18.58
CA GLU A 91 10.74 14.46 -18.25
C GLU A 91 9.73 14.80 -19.37
N VAL A 92 8.43 14.69 -19.07
CA VAL A 92 7.34 14.87 -20.05
C VAL A 92 6.69 16.24 -19.88
N THR A 93 6.44 16.91 -20.98
CA THR A 93 5.58 18.10 -21.02
C THR A 93 4.15 17.66 -21.35
N LEU A 94 3.18 18.05 -20.54
CA LEU A 94 1.77 17.75 -20.79
C LEU A 94 1.19 18.81 -21.73
N PRO A 95 0.73 18.42 -22.94
CA PRO A 95 0.10 19.37 -23.85
C PRO A 95 -1.32 19.70 -23.37
N PRO A 96 -1.89 20.86 -23.78
CA PRO A 96 -3.30 21.16 -23.55
C PRO A 96 -4.19 20.05 -24.12
N ASN A 97 -5.07 19.49 -23.31
CA ASN A 97 -6.00 18.45 -23.72
C ASN A 97 -7.42 19.03 -23.85
N PRO A 98 -8.02 19.05 -25.07
CA PRO A 98 -9.37 19.62 -25.29
C PRO A 98 -10.47 18.91 -24.49
N ASN A 99 -10.30 17.62 -24.21
CA ASN A 99 -11.27 16.81 -23.46
C ASN A 99 -11.13 16.97 -21.94
N LEU A 100 -10.01 17.52 -21.49
CA LEU A 100 -9.72 17.74 -20.10
C LEU A 100 -8.88 19.02 -19.94
N PRO A 101 -9.50 20.21 -20.11
CA PRO A 101 -8.79 21.49 -20.01
C PRO A 101 -8.30 21.75 -18.59
N HIS A 102 -7.30 22.64 -18.45
CA HIS A 102 -6.64 22.92 -17.17
C HIS A 102 -7.57 23.47 -16.08
N ASP A 103 -8.70 24.07 -16.46
CA ASP A 103 -9.73 24.59 -15.57
C ASP A 103 -10.92 23.64 -15.37
N TYR A 104 -10.77 22.37 -15.78
CA TYR A 104 -11.86 21.37 -15.69
C TYR A 104 -12.31 21.08 -14.27
N PHE A 105 -11.37 21.04 -13.30
CA PHE A 105 -11.66 20.77 -11.90
C PHE A 105 -11.54 22.05 -11.06
N ASP A 106 -12.50 22.25 -10.16
CA ASP A 106 -12.46 23.34 -9.18
C ASP A 106 -11.61 22.97 -7.95
N MET A 107 -11.54 21.67 -7.65
CA MET A 107 -10.79 21.13 -6.50
C MET A 107 -10.20 19.77 -6.83
N ILE A 108 -9.00 19.52 -6.33
CA ILE A 108 -8.35 18.22 -6.37
C ILE A 108 -8.04 17.78 -4.94
N ILE A 109 -8.61 16.66 -4.52
CA ILE A 109 -8.32 16.02 -3.24
C ILE A 109 -7.35 14.86 -3.52
N ILE A 110 -6.21 14.85 -2.87
CA ILE A 110 -5.10 13.93 -3.14
C ILE A 110 -4.89 13.07 -1.92
N ASP A 111 -5.24 11.79 -2.03
CA ASP A 111 -4.93 10.80 -1.00
C ASP A 111 -3.45 10.39 -1.10
N GLU A 112 -2.80 10.12 0.05
CA GLU A 112 -1.37 9.87 0.15
C GLU A 112 -0.50 10.87 -0.63
N CYS A 113 -0.82 12.16 -0.47
CA CYS A 113 -0.28 13.24 -1.28
C CYS A 113 1.25 13.34 -1.27
N HIS A 114 1.91 12.81 -0.23
CA HIS A 114 3.37 12.74 -0.16
C HIS A 114 4.01 11.96 -1.31
N ARG A 115 3.25 11.12 -2.03
CA ARG A 115 3.73 10.35 -3.19
C ARG A 115 3.53 11.09 -4.52
N SER A 116 2.59 12.01 -4.60
CA SER A 116 2.15 12.64 -5.85
C SER A 116 2.78 14.01 -6.14
N ILE A 117 3.64 14.50 -5.25
CA ILE A 117 4.22 15.85 -5.33
C ILE A 117 5.57 15.93 -6.05
N TYR A 118 6.04 14.82 -6.63
CA TYR A 118 7.34 14.72 -7.29
C TYR A 118 7.21 14.49 -8.80
N GLY A 119 8.28 14.81 -9.53
CA GLY A 119 8.50 14.44 -10.91
C GLY A 119 7.33 14.72 -11.86
N ASN A 120 7.00 13.75 -12.69
CA ASN A 120 5.92 13.84 -13.65
C ASN A 120 4.53 13.88 -13.01
N TRP A 121 4.36 13.29 -11.82
CA TRP A 121 3.11 13.36 -11.07
C TRP A 121 2.80 14.78 -10.63
N ARG A 122 3.81 15.52 -10.18
CA ARG A 122 3.67 16.93 -9.87
C ARG A 122 3.18 17.73 -11.05
N LYS A 123 3.64 17.45 -12.27
CA LYS A 123 3.20 18.15 -13.50
C LYS A 123 1.70 17.96 -13.78
N VAL A 124 1.13 16.82 -13.40
CA VAL A 124 -0.33 16.62 -13.48
C VAL A 124 -1.07 17.58 -12.56
N LEU A 125 -0.55 17.77 -11.35
CA LEU A 125 -1.15 18.73 -10.41
C LEU A 125 -0.98 20.17 -10.87
N GLU A 126 0.19 20.52 -11.43
CA GLU A 126 0.49 21.84 -11.98
C GLU A 126 -0.29 22.14 -13.27
N TYR A 127 -0.69 21.10 -14.02
CA TYR A 127 -1.55 21.26 -15.21
C TYR A 127 -2.91 21.88 -14.86
N PHE A 128 -3.50 21.51 -13.71
CA PHE A 128 -4.76 22.04 -13.22
C PHE A 128 -4.52 23.26 -12.32
N ASP A 129 -3.90 24.29 -12.86
CA ASP A 129 -3.41 25.47 -12.14
C ASP A 129 -4.51 26.32 -11.49
N THR A 130 -5.76 26.18 -11.93
CA THR A 130 -6.92 26.86 -11.35
C THR A 130 -7.56 26.10 -10.19
N ALA A 131 -7.26 24.79 -10.06
CA ALA A 131 -7.85 23.94 -9.05
C ALA A 131 -7.27 24.22 -7.66
N ARG A 132 -8.13 24.14 -6.63
CA ARG A 132 -7.68 24.14 -5.23
C ARG A 132 -7.22 22.76 -4.82
N LEU A 133 -5.97 22.65 -4.35
CA LEU A 133 -5.39 21.38 -3.94
C LEU A 133 -5.63 21.15 -2.44
N VAL A 134 -6.08 19.94 -2.10
CA VAL A 134 -6.22 19.44 -0.73
C VAL A 134 -5.47 18.13 -0.61
N GLY A 135 -4.39 18.10 0.16
CA GLY A 135 -3.60 16.90 0.40
C GLY A 135 -4.02 16.20 1.69
N LEU A 136 -4.19 14.88 1.61
CA LEU A 136 -4.41 13.99 2.75
C LEU A 136 -3.19 13.07 2.88
N THR A 137 -2.64 12.93 4.07
CA THR A 137 -1.55 11.99 4.34
C THR A 137 -1.45 11.65 5.81
N ALA A 138 -1.18 10.38 6.12
CA ALA A 138 -0.85 9.94 7.48
C ALA A 138 0.63 10.19 7.83
N THR A 139 1.48 10.42 6.83
CA THR A 139 2.94 10.54 6.97
C THR A 139 3.47 11.82 6.29
N PRO A 140 3.13 13.00 6.83
CA PRO A 140 3.61 14.25 6.26
C PRO A 140 5.13 14.34 6.42
N ILE A 141 5.82 14.60 5.29
CA ILE A 141 7.26 14.88 5.26
C ILE A 141 7.50 16.38 4.98
N PRO A 142 8.67 16.92 5.27
CA PRO A 142 8.96 18.34 5.07
C PRO A 142 8.66 18.84 3.66
N GLU A 143 8.97 18.02 2.64
CA GLU A 143 8.73 18.34 1.24
C GLU A 143 7.24 18.45 0.91
N THR A 144 6.41 17.57 1.51
CA THR A 144 4.94 17.63 1.38
C THR A 144 4.42 18.93 1.99
N MET A 145 4.90 19.28 3.17
CA MET A 145 4.49 20.53 3.83
C MET A 145 4.92 21.74 3.00
N ALA A 146 6.13 21.73 2.44
CA ALA A 146 6.62 22.81 1.58
C ALA A 146 5.78 22.97 0.30
N PHE A 147 5.39 21.86 -0.35
CA PHE A 147 4.53 21.88 -1.53
C PHE A 147 3.19 22.58 -1.26
N PHE A 148 2.60 22.38 -0.10
CA PHE A 148 1.37 23.05 0.34
C PHE A 148 1.63 24.36 1.10
N ASN A 149 2.78 25.01 0.94
CA ASN A 149 3.17 26.27 1.59
C ASN A 149 3.05 26.24 3.13
N ASN A 150 3.29 25.07 3.74
CA ASN A 150 3.11 24.80 5.15
C ASN A 150 1.68 25.06 5.67
N ASN A 151 0.69 25.05 4.79
CA ASN A 151 -0.71 25.24 5.12
C ASN A 151 -1.34 23.93 5.60
N CYS A 152 -1.10 23.56 6.86
CA CYS A 152 -1.70 22.40 7.51
C CYS A 152 -3.00 22.81 8.22
N ILE A 153 -4.14 22.43 7.64
CA ILE A 153 -5.47 22.81 8.18
C ILE A 153 -5.84 21.92 9.38
N VAL A 154 -5.54 20.64 9.31
CA VAL A 154 -5.82 19.66 10.37
C VAL A 154 -4.58 18.80 10.60
N ASN A 155 -4.15 18.74 11.85
CA ASN A 155 -3.12 17.82 12.32
C ASN A 155 -3.71 16.92 13.41
N TYR A 156 -4.13 15.71 13.02
CA TYR A 156 -4.68 14.70 13.93
C TYR A 156 -3.67 13.58 14.09
N THR A 157 -2.83 13.69 15.12
CA THR A 157 -1.70 12.78 15.33
C THR A 157 -2.15 11.38 15.78
N LEU A 158 -1.27 10.39 15.61
CA LEU A 158 -1.51 9.03 16.09
C LEU A 158 -1.78 9.00 17.60
N GLU A 159 -0.98 9.74 18.38
CA GLU A 159 -1.14 9.83 19.85
C GLU A 159 -2.51 10.36 20.23
N LYS A 160 -2.97 11.42 19.56
CA LYS A 160 -4.29 11.96 19.78
C LYS A 160 -5.38 10.96 19.42
N SER A 161 -5.24 10.25 18.31
CA SER A 161 -6.20 9.24 17.87
C SER A 161 -6.29 8.04 18.82
N ILE A 162 -5.18 7.68 19.49
CA ILE A 162 -5.16 6.65 20.54
C ILE A 162 -5.88 7.15 21.78
N VAL A 163 -5.61 8.38 22.22
CA VAL A 163 -6.31 8.99 23.37
C VAL A 163 -7.80 9.08 23.13
N ASP A 164 -8.23 9.45 21.91
CA ASP A 164 -9.63 9.54 21.51
C ASP A 164 -10.30 8.16 21.30
N GLY A 165 -9.55 7.05 21.42
CA GLY A 165 -10.04 5.68 21.23
C GLY A 165 -10.37 5.31 19.77
N VAL A 166 -9.87 6.09 18.80
CA VAL A 166 -10.06 5.83 17.36
C VAL A 166 -9.07 4.80 16.87
N ASN A 167 -7.81 4.90 17.30
CA ASN A 167 -6.75 3.94 17.02
C ASN A 167 -6.31 3.22 18.30
N VAL A 168 -5.67 2.07 18.12
CA VAL A 168 -5.02 1.32 19.20
C VAL A 168 -3.52 1.66 19.22
N ASP A 169 -2.92 1.61 20.40
CA ASP A 169 -1.49 1.75 20.54
C ASP A 169 -0.75 0.58 19.91
N CYS A 170 0.47 0.84 19.45
CA CYS A 170 1.35 -0.17 18.86
C CYS A 170 2.54 -0.46 19.78
N ARG A 171 2.87 -1.75 19.92
CA ARG A 171 4.08 -2.19 20.60
C ARG A 171 5.11 -2.62 19.57
N VAL A 172 6.32 -2.06 19.65
CA VAL A 172 7.42 -2.41 18.77
C VAL A 172 8.31 -3.44 19.46
N TYR A 173 8.30 -4.68 18.96
CA TYR A 173 9.19 -5.74 19.42
C TYR A 173 10.29 -5.97 18.39
N ARG A 174 11.55 -5.78 18.77
CA ARG A 174 12.70 -5.92 17.86
C ARG A 174 13.44 -7.22 18.15
N ILE A 175 13.45 -8.12 17.18
CA ILE A 175 14.26 -9.33 17.21
C ILE A 175 15.61 -9.00 16.58
N LYS A 176 16.65 -8.93 17.41
CA LYS A 176 18.02 -8.69 16.96
C LYS A 176 18.75 -10.01 16.80
N THR A 177 19.40 -10.17 15.68
CA THR A 177 20.27 -11.31 15.41
C THR A 177 21.64 -10.79 15.00
N GLN A 178 22.68 -11.59 15.16
CA GLN A 178 24.02 -11.20 14.72
C GLN A 178 23.99 -10.78 13.23
N VAL A 179 23.31 -11.53 12.39
CA VAL A 179 23.19 -11.23 10.95
C VAL A 179 22.46 -9.92 10.68
N THR A 180 21.44 -9.58 11.47
CA THR A 180 20.72 -8.31 11.31
C THR A 180 21.49 -7.10 11.84
N GLU A 181 22.45 -7.30 12.73
CA GLU A 181 23.26 -6.21 13.27
C GLU A 181 24.56 -6.00 12.49
N THR A 182 25.26 -7.06 12.12
CA THR A 182 26.61 -6.98 11.53
C THR A 182 26.70 -7.48 10.09
N GLY A 183 25.65 -8.12 9.56
CA GLY A 183 25.70 -8.86 8.29
C GLY A 183 26.22 -10.28 8.49
N GLY A 184 26.61 -10.93 7.43
CA GLY A 184 27.09 -12.31 7.47
C GLY A 184 28.04 -12.61 6.31
N ALA A 185 28.37 -13.88 6.14
CA ALA A 185 29.21 -14.34 5.04
C ALA A 185 28.65 -15.64 4.45
N ILE A 186 28.81 -15.82 3.14
CA ILE A 186 28.69 -17.09 2.44
C ILE A 186 30.11 -17.58 2.24
N LEU A 187 30.45 -18.70 2.87
CA LEU A 187 31.83 -19.19 2.83
C LEU A 187 32.15 -19.82 1.48
N GLU A 188 33.43 -19.82 1.13
CA GLU A 188 33.92 -20.56 -0.04
C GLU A 188 33.51 -22.06 0.05
N GLY A 189 32.98 -22.60 -1.03
CA GLY A 189 32.48 -23.97 -1.08
C GLY A 189 31.03 -24.13 -0.58
N GLU A 190 30.45 -23.15 0.12
CA GLU A 190 29.08 -23.20 0.57
C GLU A 190 28.10 -23.14 -0.61
N LYS A 191 27.10 -24.03 -0.58
CA LYS A 191 26.07 -24.10 -1.61
C LYS A 191 24.90 -23.16 -1.24
N PHE A 192 24.52 -22.32 -2.18
CA PHE A 192 23.36 -21.43 -2.03
C PHE A 192 22.50 -21.44 -3.30
N LYS A 193 21.26 -21.02 -3.16
CA LYS A 193 20.35 -20.83 -4.30
C LYS A 193 20.55 -19.43 -4.86
N GLU A 194 20.86 -19.34 -6.13
CA GLU A 194 20.92 -18.10 -6.91
C GLU A 194 19.66 -18.02 -7.77
N GLU A 195 18.90 -16.94 -7.63
CA GLU A 195 17.69 -16.67 -8.42
C GLU A 195 17.95 -15.49 -9.35
N THR A 196 17.68 -15.69 -10.63
CA THR A 196 17.81 -14.62 -11.61
C THR A 196 16.61 -13.68 -11.54
N ARG A 197 16.85 -12.41 -11.22
CA ARG A 197 15.85 -11.39 -10.92
C ARG A 197 14.73 -11.24 -11.98
N TYR A 198 15.08 -11.41 -13.26
CA TYR A 198 14.14 -11.21 -14.37
C TYR A 198 13.44 -12.47 -14.85
N THR A 199 14.05 -13.63 -14.69
CA THR A 199 13.51 -14.90 -15.20
C THR A 199 12.97 -15.80 -14.11
N GLY A 200 13.28 -15.52 -12.82
CA GLY A 200 12.95 -16.39 -11.71
C GLY A 200 13.67 -17.74 -11.74
N GLU A 201 14.66 -17.92 -12.64
CA GLU A 201 15.41 -19.17 -12.74
C GLU A 201 16.27 -19.38 -11.51
N VAL A 202 16.09 -20.52 -10.83
CA VAL A 202 16.80 -20.88 -9.60
C VAL A 202 17.89 -21.92 -9.93
N LYS A 203 19.13 -21.60 -9.57
CA LYS A 203 20.28 -22.49 -9.69
C LYS A 203 20.93 -22.71 -8.32
N ILE A 204 21.35 -23.93 -8.04
CA ILE A 204 22.21 -24.20 -6.87
C ILE A 204 23.66 -24.02 -7.32
N VAL A 205 24.31 -23.00 -6.76
CA VAL A 205 25.72 -22.70 -7.03
C VAL A 205 26.54 -22.86 -5.76
N SER A 206 27.81 -23.23 -5.96
CA SER A 206 28.79 -23.21 -4.86
C SER A 206 29.57 -21.91 -4.91
N SER A 207 29.75 -21.24 -3.79
CA SER A 207 30.55 -20.03 -3.72
C SER A 207 32.01 -20.35 -4.07
N LYS A 208 32.57 -19.62 -5.03
CA LYS A 208 33.98 -19.77 -5.44
C LYS A 208 34.92 -19.03 -4.49
N GLU A 209 34.39 -18.14 -3.69
CA GLU A 209 35.13 -17.33 -2.73
C GLU A 209 34.20 -16.97 -1.54
N THR A 210 34.77 -16.58 -0.42
CA THR A 210 33.97 -16.08 0.72
C THR A 210 33.37 -14.72 0.36
N LYS A 211 32.04 -14.63 0.28
CA LYS A 211 31.28 -13.39 0.04
C LYS A 211 30.74 -12.86 1.36
N ILE A 212 31.19 -11.68 1.75
CA ILE A 212 30.67 -10.96 2.92
C ILE A 212 29.49 -10.10 2.46
N TYR A 213 28.38 -10.12 3.21
CA TYR A 213 27.24 -9.25 2.97
C TYR A 213 26.91 -8.43 4.20
N THR A 214 26.43 -7.22 3.95
CA THR A 214 26.04 -6.28 5.01
C THR A 214 24.59 -6.55 5.45
N ASN A 215 24.21 -6.00 6.61
CA ASN A 215 22.83 -6.03 7.08
C ASN A 215 21.85 -5.34 6.12
N LYS A 216 22.31 -4.40 5.27
CA LYS A 216 21.49 -3.72 4.27
C LYS A 216 21.15 -4.62 3.06
N GLU A 217 21.94 -5.63 2.81
CA GLU A 217 21.74 -6.60 1.72
C GLU A 217 20.85 -7.77 2.15
N LEU A 218 20.72 -7.98 3.48
CA LEU A 218 19.83 -8.99 4.04
C LEU A 218 18.36 -8.67 3.68
N ASN A 219 17.64 -9.68 3.21
CA ASN A 219 16.27 -9.56 2.72
C ASN A 219 16.08 -8.60 1.52
N ARG A 220 17.17 -8.24 0.84
CA ARG A 220 17.14 -7.51 -0.43
C ARG A 220 17.77 -8.34 -1.56
N SER A 221 19.03 -8.67 -1.45
CA SER A 221 19.78 -9.51 -2.38
C SER A 221 20.08 -10.90 -1.81
N ILE A 222 20.02 -11.05 -0.48
CA ILE A 222 20.30 -12.31 0.22
C ILE A 222 19.13 -12.65 1.15
N ILE A 223 18.56 -13.85 0.96
CA ILE A 223 17.54 -14.42 1.83
C ILE A 223 18.20 -15.49 2.70
N ASN A 224 18.07 -15.33 4.02
CA ASN A 224 18.61 -16.27 4.99
C ASN A 224 17.49 -17.06 5.67
N PRO A 225 17.24 -18.34 5.30
CA PRO A 225 16.17 -19.15 5.90
C PRO A 225 16.33 -19.36 7.41
N ALA A 226 17.57 -19.45 7.91
CA ALA A 226 17.82 -19.60 9.34
C ALA A 226 17.39 -18.34 10.13
N GLN A 227 17.60 -17.16 9.57
CA GLN A 227 17.13 -15.90 10.16
C GLN A 227 15.60 -15.83 10.16
N ILE A 228 14.93 -16.23 9.07
CA ILE A 228 13.47 -16.29 9.01
C ILE A 228 12.93 -17.26 10.07
N LYS A 229 13.54 -18.45 10.19
CA LYS A 229 13.16 -19.44 11.20
C LYS A 229 13.33 -18.91 12.62
N LEU A 230 14.43 -18.24 12.91
CA LEU A 230 14.68 -17.63 14.21
C LEU A 230 13.63 -16.56 14.55
N VAL A 231 13.30 -15.68 13.61
CA VAL A 231 12.29 -14.63 13.81
C VAL A 231 10.92 -15.24 14.10
N LEU A 232 10.50 -16.23 13.31
CA LEU A 232 9.21 -16.89 13.49
C LEU A 232 9.13 -17.73 14.78
N SER A 233 10.21 -18.40 15.14
CA SER A 233 10.29 -19.15 16.40
C SER A 233 10.22 -18.21 17.60
N THR A 234 10.99 -17.11 17.57
CA THR A 234 10.93 -16.09 18.62
C THR A 234 9.53 -15.49 18.73
N TYR A 235 8.89 -15.15 17.60
CA TYR A 235 7.51 -14.65 17.61
C TYR A 235 6.54 -15.66 18.26
N ARG A 236 6.60 -16.93 17.86
CA ARG A 236 5.79 -17.98 18.46
C ARG A 236 5.95 -18.05 19.99
N ASP A 237 7.19 -17.94 20.45
CA ASP A 237 7.53 -18.11 21.86
C ASP A 237 7.13 -16.89 22.72
N VAL A 238 7.17 -15.66 22.14
CA VAL A 238 6.88 -14.42 22.87
C VAL A 238 5.47 -13.87 22.65
N VAL A 239 4.71 -14.40 21.69
CA VAL A 239 3.43 -13.81 21.29
C VAL A 239 2.44 -13.68 22.45
N TYR A 240 2.37 -14.64 23.35
CA TYR A 240 1.46 -14.63 24.51
C TYR A 240 2.15 -14.27 25.82
N THR A 241 3.46 -14.24 25.87
CA THR A 241 4.22 -13.92 27.09
C THR A 241 4.63 -12.45 27.17
N GLU A 242 4.92 -11.84 26.00
CA GLU A 242 5.43 -10.47 25.96
C GLU A 242 4.56 -9.53 25.09
N LEU A 243 4.07 -10.00 23.94
CA LEU A 243 3.33 -9.15 23.00
C LEU A 243 1.85 -9.02 23.37
N PHE A 244 1.19 -10.14 23.66
CA PHE A 244 -0.23 -10.19 24.03
C PHE A 244 -0.39 -10.89 25.39
N ASN A 245 0.28 -10.36 26.40
CA ASN A 245 0.31 -10.90 27.77
C ASN A 245 -0.95 -10.55 28.59
N ASP A 246 -2.12 -10.60 27.97
CA ASP A 246 -3.39 -10.38 28.64
C ASP A 246 -3.69 -11.58 29.55
N PRO A 247 -3.82 -11.41 30.88
CA PRO A 247 -4.13 -12.48 31.81
C PRO A 247 -5.48 -13.17 31.55
N GLN A 248 -6.39 -12.50 30.85
CA GLN A 248 -7.71 -13.04 30.49
C GLN A 248 -7.68 -13.86 29.20
N ARG A 249 -6.56 -13.83 28.47
CA ARG A 249 -6.39 -14.53 27.19
C ARG A 249 -5.54 -15.78 27.37
N GLU A 250 -6.17 -16.93 27.28
CA GLU A 250 -5.42 -18.19 27.27
C GLU A 250 -4.53 -18.30 26.02
N PRO A 251 -3.25 -18.65 26.19
CA PRO A 251 -2.35 -18.93 25.07
C PRO A 251 -2.90 -20.07 24.20
N ASN A 252 -3.23 -19.76 22.96
CA ASN A 252 -3.72 -20.77 22.02
C ASN A 252 -3.21 -20.48 20.61
N MET A 253 -2.38 -21.38 20.08
CA MET A 253 -1.79 -21.24 18.76
C MET A 253 -2.80 -21.42 17.61
N ASP A 254 -3.96 -22.03 17.84
CA ASP A 254 -5.05 -22.08 16.86
C ASP A 254 -5.69 -20.70 16.67
N TYR A 255 -5.63 -19.88 17.70
CA TYR A 255 -6.15 -18.51 17.73
C TYR A 255 -5.03 -17.48 17.78
N LEU A 256 -3.88 -17.80 17.18
CA LEU A 256 -2.80 -16.83 17.03
C LEU A 256 -3.36 -15.48 16.51
N PRO A 257 -2.94 -14.34 17.05
CA PRO A 257 -3.33 -13.04 16.49
C PRO A 257 -3.10 -12.99 14.98
N LYS A 258 -4.01 -12.34 14.23
CA LYS A 258 -3.84 -12.14 12.79
C LYS A 258 -2.48 -11.49 12.55
N THR A 259 -1.64 -12.16 11.79
CA THR A 259 -0.24 -11.78 11.59
C THR A 259 0.02 -11.52 10.11
N LEU A 260 0.50 -10.34 9.78
CA LEU A 260 0.88 -9.97 8.42
C LEU A 260 2.40 -9.90 8.33
N ILE A 261 2.98 -10.64 7.40
CA ILE A 261 4.42 -10.68 7.16
C ILE A 261 4.71 -10.10 5.77
N PHE A 262 5.49 -9.03 5.72
CA PHE A 262 5.90 -8.44 4.46
C PHE A 262 7.11 -9.17 3.91
N ALA A 263 6.99 -9.69 2.69
CA ALA A 263 8.05 -10.34 1.95
C ALA A 263 8.60 -9.43 0.85
N LEU A 264 9.85 -9.62 0.50
CA LEU A 264 10.52 -8.82 -0.53
C LEU A 264 10.02 -9.15 -1.95
N ASN A 265 9.83 -10.44 -2.23
CA ASN A 265 9.40 -10.97 -3.52
C ASN A 265 8.67 -12.31 -3.33
N GLU A 266 8.24 -12.90 -4.43
CA GLU A 266 7.49 -14.16 -4.49
C GLU A 266 8.25 -15.33 -3.85
N ALA A 267 9.54 -15.47 -4.15
CA ALA A 267 10.38 -16.55 -3.59
C ALA A 267 10.56 -16.38 -2.07
N HIS A 268 10.75 -15.15 -1.60
CA HIS A 268 10.84 -14.85 -0.18
C HIS A 268 9.51 -15.19 0.53
N ALA A 269 8.36 -14.82 -0.04
CA ALA A 269 7.05 -15.17 0.50
C ALA A 269 6.85 -16.69 0.59
N THR A 270 7.23 -17.43 -0.44
CA THR A 270 7.15 -18.90 -0.46
C THR A 270 8.03 -19.53 0.64
N ASN A 271 9.26 -19.03 0.83
CA ASN A 271 10.13 -19.49 1.90
C ASN A 271 9.54 -19.21 3.29
N ILE A 272 8.97 -18.02 3.49
CA ILE A 272 8.31 -17.66 4.76
C ILE A 272 7.16 -18.60 5.05
N VAL A 273 6.27 -18.89 4.09
CA VAL A 273 5.15 -19.81 4.26
C VAL A 273 5.63 -21.20 4.66
N GLN A 274 6.63 -21.74 3.97
CA GLN A 274 7.19 -23.07 4.27
C GLN A 274 7.77 -23.12 5.69
N ILE A 275 8.58 -22.14 6.06
CA ILE A 275 9.22 -22.07 7.39
C ILE A 275 8.17 -21.84 8.48
N ALA A 276 7.16 -20.99 8.23
CA ALA A 276 6.08 -20.75 9.17
C ALA A 276 5.29 -22.03 9.45
N LYS A 277 4.93 -22.80 8.43
CA LYS A 277 4.27 -24.11 8.61
C LYS A 277 5.11 -25.06 9.49
N GLU A 278 6.42 -25.11 9.26
CA GLU A 278 7.34 -25.90 10.07
C GLU A 278 7.36 -25.42 11.53
N VAL A 279 7.57 -24.12 11.75
CA VAL A 279 7.71 -23.50 13.08
C VAL A 279 6.43 -23.64 13.90
N PHE A 280 5.25 -23.48 13.29
CA PHE A 280 3.96 -23.58 13.97
C PHE A 280 3.38 -25.01 13.96
N GLY A 281 4.08 -25.98 13.34
CA GLY A 281 3.63 -27.38 13.28
C GLY A 281 2.33 -27.55 12.48
N ARG A 282 2.13 -26.74 11.44
CA ARG A 282 0.93 -26.73 10.59
C ARG A 282 1.24 -27.33 9.23
N THR A 283 0.39 -28.26 8.79
CA THR A 283 0.50 -28.87 7.45
C THR A 283 -0.58 -28.38 6.50
N ASP A 284 -1.66 -27.82 7.02
CA ASP A 284 -2.76 -27.32 6.21
C ASP A 284 -2.44 -25.94 5.60
N ASP A 285 -3.04 -25.69 4.43
CA ASP A 285 -2.83 -24.45 3.68
C ASP A 285 -3.69 -23.27 4.19
N ARG A 286 -4.58 -23.50 5.18
CA ARG A 286 -5.46 -22.43 5.66
C ARG A 286 -4.80 -21.55 6.69
N PHE A 287 -3.94 -22.09 7.54
CA PHE A 287 -3.34 -21.34 8.64
C PHE A 287 -2.34 -20.28 8.17
N VAL A 288 -1.49 -20.62 7.19
CA VAL A 288 -0.47 -19.73 6.60
C VAL A 288 -0.60 -19.75 5.08
N GLN A 289 -0.82 -18.58 4.47
CA GLN A 289 -0.90 -18.44 3.02
C GLN A 289 -0.15 -17.20 2.56
N LYS A 290 0.35 -17.23 1.32
CA LYS A 290 0.90 -16.04 0.68
C LYS A 290 -0.19 -15.29 -0.10
N ILE A 291 -0.16 -13.98 0.00
CA ILE A 291 -1.00 -13.09 -0.79
C ILE A 291 -0.06 -12.29 -1.69
N THR A 292 0.04 -12.71 -2.94
CA THR A 292 0.93 -12.12 -3.93
C THR A 292 0.19 -11.96 -5.25
N TYR A 293 0.75 -11.20 -6.17
CA TYR A 293 0.13 -10.98 -7.48
C TYR A 293 -0.10 -12.30 -8.26
N SER A 294 0.80 -13.27 -8.10
CA SER A 294 0.72 -14.58 -8.79
C SER A 294 -0.17 -15.60 -8.07
N ALA A 295 -0.67 -15.31 -6.87
CA ALA A 295 -1.43 -16.26 -6.04
C ALA A 295 -2.91 -16.42 -6.42
N GLY A 296 -3.32 -16.03 -7.64
CA GLY A 296 -4.71 -16.07 -8.08
C GLY A 296 -5.51 -14.83 -7.66
N ASP A 297 -6.74 -14.99 -7.16
CA ASP A 297 -7.54 -13.86 -6.70
C ASP A 297 -7.06 -13.32 -5.35
N SER A 298 -6.12 -12.35 -5.39
CA SER A 298 -5.57 -11.71 -4.20
C SER A 298 -6.64 -10.99 -3.35
N ASN A 299 -7.70 -10.47 -3.97
CA ASN A 299 -8.78 -9.79 -3.25
C ASN A 299 -9.61 -10.79 -2.43
N GLU A 300 -9.86 -11.97 -2.99
CA GLU A 300 -10.54 -13.05 -2.26
C GLU A 300 -9.69 -13.55 -1.09
N LEU A 301 -8.37 -13.73 -1.28
CA LEU A 301 -7.45 -14.09 -0.19
C LEU A 301 -7.42 -13.04 0.91
N ILE A 302 -7.41 -11.75 0.58
CA ILE A 302 -7.50 -10.66 1.55
C ILE A 302 -8.83 -10.72 2.32
N ARG A 303 -9.95 -10.98 1.62
CA ARG A 303 -11.27 -11.14 2.25
C ARG A 303 -11.29 -12.33 3.21
N GLN A 304 -10.72 -13.46 2.80
CA GLN A 304 -10.58 -14.64 3.65
C GLN A 304 -9.68 -14.34 4.85
N PHE A 305 -8.52 -13.72 4.66
CA PHE A 305 -7.65 -13.33 5.77
C PHE A 305 -8.38 -12.46 6.81
N ARG A 306 -9.26 -11.56 6.40
CA ARG A 306 -10.05 -10.71 7.32
C ARG A 306 -11.11 -11.52 8.08
N ASN A 307 -11.81 -12.43 7.42
CA ASN A 307 -13.04 -13.05 7.91
C ASN A 307 -12.87 -14.48 8.40
N ASP A 308 -11.95 -15.26 7.83
CA ASP A 308 -11.73 -16.65 8.23
C ASP A 308 -10.93 -16.72 9.54
N LYS A 309 -11.45 -17.47 10.50
CA LYS A 309 -10.82 -17.66 11.81
C LYS A 309 -9.57 -18.53 11.75
N ASP A 310 -9.47 -19.41 10.76
CA ASP A 310 -8.37 -20.37 10.63
C ASP A 310 -7.18 -19.78 9.86
N PHE A 311 -7.41 -18.77 9.04
CA PHE A 311 -6.35 -18.05 8.33
C PHE A 311 -5.68 -17.03 9.24
N ARG A 312 -4.47 -17.37 9.78
CA ARG A 312 -3.79 -16.60 10.83
C ARG A 312 -2.57 -15.81 10.36
N ILE A 313 -1.81 -16.34 9.37
CA ILE A 313 -0.55 -15.70 8.89
C ILE A 313 -0.58 -15.58 7.37
#